data_06843c59efa68717acaf420dff45b914
#
_entry.id   06843c59efa68717acaf420dff45b914
#
_cell.length_a   1.000
_cell.length_b   1.000
_cell.length_c   1.000
_cell.angle_alpha   90.00
_cell.angle_beta   90.00
_cell.angle_gamma   90.00
#
_symmetry.space_group_name_H-M   'P 1'
#
loop_
_entity.id
_entity.type
_entity.pdbx_description
1 polymer ?
#
loop_
_entity_poly.entity_id
_entity_poly.type
_entity_poly.pdbx_seq_one_letter_code
_entity_poly.pdbx_strand_id
1 'polypeptide(L)'
;RPSGSSDPYALRRNLNGVIKIIWDYELDLPLDNLFNQLIEFWNISLPNLNFSKDKVLNDLNEFLVQRIVSHLEEVSLSKELIRAVCSPDEISQKRLLNIIDLKNRLNSILKFKEKDTFFEIQRVITRVSKLANSSNLSTDVFSPGEYINTKLFEKDCEIKVFEFIRELEKLFSKDYCNYFELLSLFENNINTIEDLFDIKKGVLVMVDDIKIRNNRLNLLSLIRNYSLKIADFTLLNS
;
A
#
# COMPACT_ATOMS: atom_id res chain seq x y z
N ARG A 1 -27.75 1.95 5.78
CA ARG A 1 -26.52 2.25 6.55
C ARG A 1 -26.92 2.83 7.93
N PRO A 2 -26.36 2.32 9.06
CA PRO A 2 -26.66 2.89 10.38
C PRO A 2 -26.16 4.34 10.45
N SER A 3 -27.00 5.24 10.98
CA SER A 3 -26.67 6.66 11.16
C SER A 3 -26.56 7.00 12.65
N GLY A 4 -25.60 7.87 13.01
CA GLY A 4 -25.39 8.30 14.40
C GLY A 4 -25.01 7.14 15.34
N SER A 5 -25.48 7.17 16.58
CA SER A 5 -25.25 6.14 17.60
C SER A 5 -26.18 4.92 17.47
N SER A 6 -27.22 5.02 16.65
CA SER A 6 -28.24 3.96 16.50
C SER A 6 -27.75 2.83 15.58
N ASP A 7 -27.88 1.59 16.04
CA ASP A 7 -27.59 0.36 15.29
C ASP A 7 -28.75 -0.65 15.45
N PRO A 8 -29.96 -0.30 14.96
CA PRO A 8 -31.18 -1.08 15.25
C PRO A 8 -31.15 -2.50 14.69
N TYR A 9 -30.35 -2.72 13.62
CA TYR A 9 -30.19 -4.04 12.99
C TYR A 9 -28.87 -4.73 13.37
N ALA A 10 -28.15 -4.21 14.36
CA ALA A 10 -26.86 -4.72 14.81
C ALA A 10 -25.79 -4.86 13.69
N LEU A 11 -25.89 -4.08 12.62
CA LEU A 11 -25.00 -4.18 11.47
C LEU A 11 -23.54 -3.92 11.84
N ARG A 12 -23.28 -2.91 12.69
CA ARG A 12 -21.93 -2.61 13.18
C ARG A 12 -21.37 -3.77 14.01
N ARG A 13 -22.16 -4.30 14.93
CA ARG A 13 -21.77 -5.42 15.81
C ARG A 13 -21.50 -6.69 14.99
N ASN A 14 -22.37 -6.97 14.01
CA ASN A 14 -22.22 -8.14 13.16
C ASN A 14 -20.95 -8.04 12.31
N LEU A 15 -20.70 -6.88 11.69
CA LEU A 15 -19.49 -6.70 10.86
C LEU A 15 -18.21 -6.70 11.71
N ASN A 16 -18.21 -6.09 12.90
CA ASN A 16 -17.10 -6.19 13.83
C ASN A 16 -16.84 -7.66 14.22
N GLY A 17 -17.89 -8.46 14.43
CA GLY A 17 -17.75 -9.91 14.67
C GLY A 17 -17.10 -10.64 13.51
N VAL A 18 -17.52 -10.34 12.27
CA VAL A 18 -16.91 -10.93 11.07
C VAL A 18 -15.42 -10.56 10.96
N ILE A 19 -15.08 -9.28 11.11
CA ILE A 19 -13.68 -8.81 11.07
C ILE A 19 -12.86 -9.53 12.15
N LYS A 20 -13.36 -9.61 13.38
CA LYS A 20 -12.66 -10.26 14.48
C LYS A 20 -12.46 -11.75 14.23
N ILE A 21 -13.44 -12.47 13.72
CA ILE A 21 -13.31 -13.88 13.36
C ILE A 21 -12.23 -14.07 12.30
N ILE A 22 -12.26 -13.29 11.22
CA ILE A 22 -11.25 -13.36 10.17
C ILE A 22 -9.85 -13.07 10.72
N TRP A 23 -9.74 -12.05 11.58
CA TRP A 23 -8.49 -11.62 12.20
C TRP A 23 -7.93 -12.67 13.15
N ASP A 24 -8.75 -13.20 14.06
CA ASP A 24 -8.32 -14.10 15.13
C ASP A 24 -7.99 -15.51 14.59
N TYR A 25 -8.79 -16.00 13.64
CA TYR A 25 -8.62 -17.33 13.04
C TYR A 25 -7.79 -17.33 11.74
N GLU A 26 -7.30 -16.16 11.31
CA GLU A 26 -6.46 -15.99 10.11
C GLU A 26 -7.11 -16.56 8.84
N LEU A 27 -8.42 -16.33 8.68
CA LEU A 27 -9.15 -16.85 7.54
C LEU A 27 -8.81 -16.07 6.27
N ASP A 28 -8.34 -16.76 5.24
CA ASP A 28 -8.13 -16.17 3.91
C ASP A 28 -9.48 -16.03 3.20
N LEU A 29 -10.17 -14.92 3.49
CA LEU A 29 -11.49 -14.60 2.95
C LEU A 29 -11.46 -13.20 2.33
N PRO A 30 -11.28 -13.10 1.01
CA PRO A 30 -11.39 -11.84 0.28
C PRO A 30 -12.84 -11.34 0.29
N LEU A 31 -13.10 -10.27 1.06
CA LEU A 31 -14.47 -9.76 1.28
C LEU A 31 -15.07 -9.11 0.03
N ASP A 32 -14.26 -8.60 -0.89
CA ASP A 32 -14.69 -8.09 -2.18
C ASP A 32 -15.37 -9.17 -3.02
N ASN A 33 -14.75 -10.34 -3.14
CA ASN A 33 -15.32 -11.48 -3.85
C ASN A 33 -16.61 -11.96 -3.18
N LEU A 34 -16.62 -12.05 -1.87
CA LEU A 34 -17.80 -12.45 -1.10
C LEU A 34 -18.96 -11.48 -1.31
N PHE A 35 -18.71 -10.18 -1.24
CA PHE A 35 -19.75 -9.16 -1.44
C PHE A 35 -20.31 -9.19 -2.86
N ASN A 36 -19.46 -9.35 -3.88
CA ASN A 36 -19.91 -9.50 -5.26
C ASN A 36 -20.84 -10.71 -5.43
N GLN A 37 -20.45 -11.87 -4.92
CA GLN A 37 -21.26 -13.10 -4.99
C GLN A 37 -22.59 -12.95 -4.25
N LEU A 38 -22.61 -12.34 -3.06
CA LEU A 38 -23.81 -12.10 -2.30
C LEU A 38 -24.79 -11.16 -3.03
N ILE A 39 -24.28 -10.11 -3.67
CA ILE A 39 -25.14 -9.18 -4.42
C ILE A 39 -25.72 -9.87 -5.66
N GLU A 40 -24.95 -10.70 -6.35
CA GLU A 40 -25.46 -11.49 -7.49
C GLU A 40 -26.52 -12.49 -7.04
N PHE A 41 -26.31 -13.18 -5.93
CA PHE A 41 -27.30 -14.08 -5.35
C PHE A 41 -28.61 -13.33 -5.00
N TRP A 42 -28.52 -12.12 -4.45
CA TRP A 42 -29.70 -11.32 -4.11
C TRP A 42 -30.43 -10.82 -5.34
N ASN A 43 -29.75 -10.42 -6.38
CA ASN A 43 -30.35 -10.03 -7.66
C ASN A 43 -31.20 -11.17 -8.26
N ILE A 44 -30.71 -12.41 -8.17
CA ILE A 44 -31.41 -13.59 -8.68
C ILE A 44 -32.59 -13.95 -7.75
N SER A 45 -32.38 -13.91 -6.43
CA SER A 45 -33.37 -14.37 -5.44
C SER A 45 -34.50 -13.35 -5.21
N LEU A 46 -34.24 -12.06 -5.45
CA LEU A 46 -35.18 -10.96 -5.21
C LEU A 46 -35.29 -10.05 -6.45
N PRO A 47 -35.82 -10.55 -7.59
CA PRO A 47 -35.82 -9.83 -8.87
C PRO A 47 -36.63 -8.53 -8.85
N ASN A 48 -37.53 -8.38 -7.89
CA ASN A 48 -38.35 -7.16 -7.71
C ASN A 48 -37.65 -6.08 -6.87
N LEU A 49 -36.47 -6.35 -6.32
CA LEU A 49 -35.72 -5.40 -5.52
C LEU A 49 -34.80 -4.57 -6.42
N ASN A 50 -35.25 -3.39 -6.80
CA ASN A 50 -34.44 -2.48 -7.60
C ASN A 50 -33.36 -1.78 -6.75
N PHE A 51 -32.09 -2.11 -6.97
CA PHE A 51 -30.96 -1.40 -6.38
C PHE A 51 -29.77 -1.31 -7.36
N SER A 52 -28.95 -0.30 -7.19
CA SER A 52 -27.70 -0.19 -7.96
C SER A 52 -26.62 -1.03 -7.28
N LYS A 53 -26.10 -2.03 -7.98
CA LYS A 53 -25.01 -2.90 -7.51
C LYS A 53 -23.80 -2.07 -7.07
N ASP A 54 -23.34 -1.14 -7.91
CA ASP A 54 -22.15 -0.32 -7.63
C ASP A 54 -22.35 0.54 -6.39
N LYS A 55 -23.54 1.13 -6.21
CA LYS A 55 -23.85 1.92 -5.02
C LYS A 55 -23.81 1.07 -3.74
N VAL A 56 -24.38 -0.13 -3.79
CA VAL A 56 -24.38 -1.05 -2.63
C VAL A 56 -22.95 -1.49 -2.31
N LEU A 57 -22.13 -1.83 -3.30
CA LEU A 57 -20.73 -2.20 -3.11
C LEU A 57 -19.94 -1.06 -2.49
N ASN A 58 -20.09 0.16 -3.01
CA ASN A 58 -19.40 1.33 -2.46
C ASN A 58 -19.80 1.60 -1.00
N ASP A 59 -21.11 1.55 -0.69
CA ASP A 59 -21.62 1.73 0.67
C ASP A 59 -21.11 0.64 1.64
N LEU A 60 -21.00 -0.62 1.17
CA LEU A 60 -20.46 -1.74 1.95
C LEU A 60 -18.96 -1.56 2.19
N ASN A 61 -18.20 -1.19 1.17
CA ASN A 61 -16.76 -0.97 1.27
C ASN A 61 -16.44 0.16 2.25
N GLU A 62 -17.10 1.31 2.13
CA GLU A 62 -16.94 2.40 3.10
C GLU A 62 -17.29 1.98 4.53
N PHE A 63 -18.37 1.21 4.68
CA PHE A 63 -18.79 0.72 5.99
C PHE A 63 -17.78 -0.26 6.58
N LEU A 64 -17.22 -1.17 5.76
CA LEU A 64 -16.18 -2.10 6.16
C LEU A 64 -14.89 -1.38 6.57
N VAL A 65 -14.41 -0.42 5.77
CA VAL A 65 -13.21 0.37 6.08
C VAL A 65 -13.35 1.04 7.45
N GLN A 66 -14.50 1.66 7.73
CA GLN A 66 -14.76 2.27 9.04
C GLN A 66 -14.69 1.25 10.20
N ARG A 67 -15.14 0.02 9.98
CA ARG A 67 -15.11 -1.03 11.01
C ARG A 67 -13.71 -1.60 11.18
N ILE A 68 -12.95 -1.75 10.10
CA ILE A 68 -11.53 -2.14 10.17
C ILE A 68 -10.74 -1.11 10.98
N VAL A 69 -10.88 0.18 10.69
CA VAL A 69 -10.21 1.24 11.45
C VAL A 69 -10.59 1.15 12.95
N SER A 70 -11.88 1.00 13.26
CA SER A 70 -12.33 0.82 14.66
C SER A 70 -11.70 -0.41 15.33
N HIS A 71 -11.58 -1.52 14.61
CA HIS A 71 -10.93 -2.74 15.13
C HIS A 71 -9.43 -2.50 15.39
N LEU A 72 -8.73 -1.82 14.49
CA LEU A 72 -7.32 -1.50 14.66
C LEU A 72 -7.08 -0.56 15.87
N GLU A 73 -8.01 0.36 16.14
CA GLU A 73 -7.98 1.21 17.34
C GLU A 73 -8.22 0.39 18.62
N GLU A 74 -9.13 -0.59 18.59
CA GLU A 74 -9.41 -1.50 19.72
C GLU A 74 -8.18 -2.37 20.07
N VAL A 75 -7.40 -2.79 19.09
CA VAL A 75 -6.14 -3.54 19.32
C VAL A 75 -4.94 -2.63 19.62
N SER A 76 -5.20 -1.36 19.96
CA SER A 76 -4.22 -0.39 20.47
C SER A 76 -3.09 -0.04 19.51
N LEU A 77 -3.32 -0.08 18.20
CA LEU A 77 -2.36 0.44 17.22
C LEU A 77 -2.33 1.97 17.24
N SER A 78 -1.15 2.54 16.97
CA SER A 78 -1.03 4.00 16.89
C SER A 78 -1.83 4.57 15.71
N LYS A 79 -2.37 5.78 15.89
CA LYS A 79 -3.17 6.46 14.84
C LYS A 79 -2.36 6.68 13.55
N GLU A 80 -1.07 6.95 13.68
CA GLU A 80 -0.16 7.13 12.55
C GLU A 80 -0.03 5.85 11.75
N LEU A 81 0.15 4.70 12.43
CA LEU A 81 0.25 3.41 11.77
C LEU A 81 -1.07 3.03 11.08
N ILE A 82 -2.20 3.26 11.75
CA ILE A 82 -3.52 3.03 11.15
C ILE A 82 -3.69 3.86 9.87
N ARG A 83 -3.36 5.16 9.92
CA ARG A 83 -3.41 6.03 8.73
C ARG A 83 -2.48 5.55 7.61
N ALA A 84 -1.27 5.13 7.96
CA ALA A 84 -0.28 4.69 6.99
C ALA A 84 -0.71 3.42 6.23
N VAL A 85 -1.39 2.48 6.90
CA VAL A 85 -1.85 1.22 6.28
C VAL A 85 -3.24 1.31 5.66
N CYS A 86 -4.06 2.26 6.13
CA CYS A 86 -5.44 2.53 5.69
C CYS A 86 -5.53 3.80 4.84
N SER A 87 -4.48 4.13 4.07
CA SER A 87 -4.46 5.32 3.21
C SER A 87 -5.75 5.44 2.38
N PRO A 88 -6.29 6.66 2.16
CA PRO A 88 -7.58 6.87 1.51
C PRO A 88 -7.58 6.67 0.00
N ASP A 89 -6.45 6.34 -0.62
CA ASP A 89 -6.40 6.06 -2.06
C ASP A 89 -7.18 4.76 -2.42
N GLU A 90 -7.73 4.72 -3.65
CA GLU A 90 -8.59 3.60 -4.10
C GLU A 90 -7.88 2.24 -4.03
N ILE A 91 -6.59 2.19 -4.30
CA ILE A 91 -5.81 0.95 -4.29
C ILE A 91 -5.69 0.43 -2.87
N SER A 92 -5.37 1.31 -1.92
CA SER A 92 -5.30 0.97 -0.50
C SER A 92 -6.66 0.54 0.05
N GLN A 93 -7.76 1.19 -0.36
CA GLN A 93 -9.10 0.80 0.06
C GLN A 93 -9.48 -0.60 -0.42
N LYS A 94 -9.22 -0.96 -1.69
CA LYS A 94 -9.45 -2.33 -2.20
C LYS A 94 -8.63 -3.37 -1.44
N ARG A 95 -7.41 -3.04 -1.05
CA ARG A 95 -6.54 -3.95 -0.28
C ARG A 95 -7.00 -4.14 1.17
N LEU A 96 -7.73 -3.19 1.74
CA LEU A 96 -8.33 -3.36 3.07
C LEU A 96 -9.41 -4.45 3.11
N LEU A 97 -9.97 -4.83 1.95
CA LEU A 97 -10.94 -5.91 1.83
C LEU A 97 -10.33 -7.30 2.07
N ASN A 98 -9.00 -7.42 2.03
CA ASN A 98 -8.27 -8.61 2.50
C ASN A 98 -7.68 -8.34 3.89
N ILE A 99 -8.39 -8.77 4.93
CA ILE A 99 -8.04 -8.52 6.34
C ILE A 99 -6.74 -9.24 6.72
N ILE A 100 -6.46 -10.39 6.13
CA ILE A 100 -5.22 -11.14 6.40
C ILE A 100 -4.02 -10.46 5.75
N ASP A 101 -4.17 -9.92 4.55
CA ASP A 101 -3.13 -9.08 3.94
C ASP A 101 -2.80 -7.88 4.84
N LEU A 102 -3.83 -7.19 5.35
CA LEU A 102 -3.66 -6.09 6.29
C LEU A 102 -2.92 -6.52 7.57
N LYS A 103 -3.29 -7.66 8.17
CA LYS A 103 -2.64 -8.21 9.36
C LYS A 103 -1.17 -8.51 9.09
N ASN A 104 -0.84 -9.12 7.94
CA ASN A 104 0.52 -9.47 7.55
C ASN A 104 1.39 -8.22 7.33
N ARG A 105 0.84 -7.17 6.71
CA ARG A 105 1.52 -5.87 6.56
C ARG A 105 1.82 -5.24 7.91
N LEU A 106 0.83 -5.17 8.79
CA LEU A 106 0.98 -4.62 10.14
C LEU A 106 2.01 -5.38 10.96
N ASN A 107 1.95 -6.72 10.98
CA ASN A 107 2.90 -7.55 11.71
C ASN A 107 4.33 -7.34 11.20
N SER A 108 4.51 -7.19 9.89
CA SER A 108 5.82 -6.92 9.30
C SER A 108 6.37 -5.55 9.71
N ILE A 109 5.54 -4.51 9.68
CA ILE A 109 5.93 -3.16 10.11
C ILE A 109 6.29 -3.17 11.61
N LEU A 110 5.46 -3.78 12.46
CA LEU A 110 5.68 -3.82 13.90
C LEU A 110 7.00 -4.52 14.25
N LYS A 111 7.31 -5.67 13.63
CA LYS A 111 8.59 -6.35 13.78
C LYS A 111 9.78 -5.50 13.33
N PHE A 112 9.61 -4.74 12.24
CA PHE A 112 10.67 -3.84 11.77
C PHE A 112 10.85 -2.60 12.63
N LYS A 113 9.80 -2.10 13.30
CA LYS A 113 9.89 -0.98 14.25
C LYS A 113 10.77 -1.28 15.47
N GLU A 114 11.01 -2.55 15.76
CA GLU A 114 11.95 -2.98 16.82
C GLU A 114 13.43 -2.86 16.42
N LYS A 115 13.71 -2.64 15.11
CA LYS A 115 15.06 -2.48 14.58
C LYS A 115 15.48 -1.01 14.57
N ASP A 116 16.73 -0.74 14.91
CA ASP A 116 17.32 0.61 14.83
C ASP A 116 17.28 1.20 13.41
N THR A 117 17.34 0.34 12.40
CA THR A 117 17.31 0.71 10.97
C THR A 117 15.95 1.19 10.47
N PHE A 118 14.87 0.98 11.24
CA PHE A 118 13.51 1.34 10.79
C PHE A 118 13.36 2.83 10.45
N PHE A 119 13.93 3.70 11.29
CA PHE A 119 13.88 5.16 11.06
C PHE A 119 14.64 5.58 9.79
N GLU A 120 15.72 4.90 9.47
CA GLU A 120 16.50 5.16 8.25
C GLU A 120 15.67 4.75 7.01
N ILE A 121 15.06 3.57 7.02
CA ILE A 121 14.15 3.10 5.97
C ILE A 121 13.02 4.12 5.77
N GLN A 122 12.35 4.53 6.86
CA GLN A 122 11.25 5.49 6.81
C GLN A 122 11.70 6.83 6.22
N ARG A 123 12.84 7.36 6.66
CA ARG A 123 13.40 8.62 6.17
C ARG A 123 13.67 8.56 4.67
N VAL A 124 14.32 7.49 4.21
CA VAL A 124 14.68 7.31 2.81
C VAL A 124 13.44 7.15 1.95
N ILE A 125 12.49 6.29 2.31
CA ILE A 125 11.24 6.11 1.59
C ILE A 125 10.42 7.40 1.55
N THR A 126 10.35 8.15 2.66
CA THR A 126 9.64 9.44 2.72
C THR A 126 10.25 10.45 1.75
N ARG A 127 11.59 10.53 1.68
CA ARG A 127 12.29 11.40 0.73
C ARG A 127 11.99 11.03 -0.71
N VAL A 128 12.08 9.75 -1.03
CA VAL A 128 11.75 9.19 -2.36
C VAL A 128 10.32 9.52 -2.73
N SER A 129 9.37 9.26 -1.84
CA SER A 129 7.93 9.47 -2.08
C SER A 129 7.60 10.94 -2.35
N LYS A 130 8.19 11.87 -1.58
CA LYS A 130 8.00 13.31 -1.79
C LYS A 130 8.45 13.77 -3.17
N LEU A 131 9.61 13.29 -3.65
CA LEU A 131 10.11 13.62 -4.98
C LEU A 131 9.29 12.93 -6.08
N ALA A 132 8.90 11.67 -5.87
CA ALA A 132 8.08 10.91 -6.80
C ALA A 132 6.69 11.54 -7.04
N ASN A 133 6.18 12.36 -6.12
CA ASN A 133 4.93 13.11 -6.33
C ASN A 133 4.99 14.12 -7.50
N SER A 134 6.18 14.46 -7.97
CA SER A 134 6.37 15.27 -9.18
C SER A 134 6.35 14.46 -10.47
N SER A 135 6.22 13.13 -10.39
CA SER A 135 6.07 12.23 -11.54
C SER A 135 4.60 12.05 -11.93
N ASN A 136 4.38 11.78 -13.21
CA ASN A 136 3.08 11.37 -13.74
C ASN A 136 2.88 9.84 -13.72
N LEU A 137 3.87 9.08 -13.23
CA LEU A 137 3.75 7.62 -13.17
C LEU A 137 2.71 7.20 -12.13
N SER A 138 1.73 6.41 -12.56
CA SER A 138 0.67 5.91 -11.68
C SER A 138 1.22 5.00 -10.57
N THR A 139 0.52 4.96 -9.43
CA THR A 139 0.90 4.18 -8.25
C THR A 139 0.68 2.67 -8.41
N ASP A 140 -0.01 2.23 -9.46
CA ASP A 140 -0.26 0.84 -9.81
C ASP A 140 0.77 0.24 -10.78
N VAL A 141 1.75 1.04 -11.24
CA VAL A 141 2.86 0.57 -12.08
C VAL A 141 3.99 0.02 -11.21
N PHE A 142 4.34 -1.25 -11.43
CA PHE A 142 5.39 -1.95 -10.67
C PHE A 142 6.54 -2.45 -11.54
N SER A 143 6.32 -2.71 -12.83
CA SER A 143 7.40 -3.07 -13.74
C SER A 143 8.09 -1.82 -14.31
N PRO A 144 9.43 -1.78 -14.34
CA PRO A 144 10.14 -0.68 -14.99
C PRO A 144 9.88 -0.65 -16.49
N GLY A 145 9.71 -1.79 -17.16
CA GLY A 145 9.29 -1.96 -18.54
C GLY A 145 9.71 -0.83 -19.48
N GLU A 146 8.71 -0.19 -20.11
CA GLU A 146 8.88 0.96 -21.01
C GLU A 146 9.04 2.31 -20.29
N TYR A 147 8.83 2.36 -18.96
CA TYR A 147 8.87 3.61 -18.18
C TYR A 147 10.30 4.06 -17.85
N ILE A 148 11.28 3.16 -17.92
CA ILE A 148 12.68 3.43 -17.63
C ILE A 148 13.54 3.18 -18.88
N ASN A 149 14.25 4.22 -19.30
CA ASN A 149 15.23 4.13 -20.37
C ASN A 149 16.66 4.14 -19.81
N THR A 150 17.30 2.98 -19.77
CA THR A 150 18.65 2.81 -19.22
C THR A 150 19.73 3.57 -20.02
N LYS A 151 19.47 3.95 -21.29
CA LYS A 151 20.39 4.76 -22.10
C LYS A 151 20.46 6.22 -21.62
N LEU A 152 19.54 6.64 -20.76
CA LEU A 152 19.53 7.98 -20.17
C LEU A 152 20.24 8.03 -18.81
N PHE A 153 20.79 6.92 -18.35
CA PHE A 153 21.59 6.88 -17.12
C PHE A 153 22.93 7.57 -17.35
N GLU A 154 23.29 8.46 -16.44
CA GLU A 154 24.54 9.22 -16.49
C GLU A 154 25.55 8.76 -15.43
N LYS A 155 25.06 8.11 -14.35
CA LYS A 155 25.91 7.67 -13.24
C LYS A 155 25.55 6.25 -12.75
N ASP A 156 26.53 5.59 -12.14
CA ASP A 156 26.39 4.23 -11.60
C ASP A 156 25.28 4.10 -10.54
N CYS A 157 24.99 5.17 -9.79
CA CYS A 157 23.92 5.15 -8.79
C CYS A 157 22.53 4.90 -9.41
N GLU A 158 22.29 5.38 -10.65
CA GLU A 158 21.04 5.14 -11.38
C GLU A 158 20.92 3.66 -11.78
N ILE A 159 22.03 3.05 -12.19
CA ILE A 159 22.10 1.62 -12.53
C ILE A 159 21.78 0.77 -11.29
N LYS A 160 22.44 1.05 -10.16
CA LYS A 160 22.21 0.32 -8.90
C LYS A 160 20.77 0.44 -8.40
N VAL A 161 20.18 1.63 -8.48
CA VAL A 161 18.79 1.84 -8.14
C VAL A 161 17.86 1.06 -9.08
N PHE A 162 18.19 1.01 -10.37
CA PHE A 162 17.40 0.22 -11.32
C PHE A 162 17.52 -1.30 -11.03
N GLU A 163 18.70 -1.79 -10.67
CA GLU A 163 18.89 -3.19 -10.24
C GLU A 163 18.06 -3.50 -8.98
N PHE A 164 18.08 -2.61 -7.99
CA PHE A 164 17.23 -2.73 -6.80
C PHE A 164 15.74 -2.81 -7.17
N ILE A 165 15.26 -1.97 -8.11
CA ILE A 165 13.86 -2.04 -8.58
C ILE A 165 13.57 -3.39 -9.24
N ARG A 166 14.52 -3.97 -9.98
CA ARG A 166 14.39 -5.31 -10.58
C ARG A 166 14.33 -6.42 -9.53
N GLU A 167 15.01 -6.26 -8.41
CA GLU A 167 14.89 -7.18 -7.26
C GLU A 167 13.52 -7.08 -6.59
N LEU A 168 13.01 -5.85 -6.41
CA LEU A 168 11.65 -5.62 -5.93
C LEU A 168 10.61 -6.26 -6.86
N GLU A 169 10.75 -6.11 -8.17
CA GLU A 169 9.87 -6.73 -9.17
C GLU A 169 9.88 -8.26 -9.05
N LYS A 170 11.06 -8.87 -8.95
CA LYS A 170 11.20 -10.34 -8.79
C LYS A 170 10.56 -10.83 -7.48
N LEU A 171 10.75 -10.09 -6.39
CA LEU A 171 10.15 -10.46 -5.11
C LEU A 171 8.62 -10.36 -5.17
N PHE A 172 8.13 -9.32 -5.81
CA PHE A 172 6.69 -9.03 -5.89
C PHE A 172 5.94 -9.93 -6.91
N SER A 173 6.64 -10.51 -7.89
CA SER A 173 6.05 -11.43 -8.87
C SER A 173 5.77 -12.83 -8.32
N LYS A 174 6.14 -13.13 -7.08
CA LYS A 174 5.78 -14.38 -6.40
C LYS A 174 4.29 -14.36 -6.02
N ASP A 175 3.64 -15.49 -6.05
CA ASP A 175 2.22 -15.65 -5.72
C ASP A 175 1.87 -15.17 -4.29
N TYR A 176 2.86 -15.13 -3.42
CA TYR A 176 2.74 -14.67 -2.04
C TYR A 176 3.78 -13.57 -1.76
N CYS A 177 3.31 -12.36 -1.45
CA CYS A 177 4.18 -11.25 -1.08
C CYS A 177 4.53 -11.34 0.42
N ASN A 178 5.80 -11.62 0.71
CA ASN A 178 6.31 -11.55 2.08
C ASN A 178 6.74 -10.09 2.38
N TYR A 179 5.90 -9.36 3.13
CA TYR A 179 6.17 -7.95 3.48
C TYR A 179 7.42 -7.76 4.35
N PHE A 180 7.79 -8.75 5.13
CA PHE A 180 9.02 -8.71 5.90
C PHE A 180 10.26 -8.82 4.99
N GLU A 181 10.23 -9.67 3.96
CA GLU A 181 11.30 -9.74 2.95
C GLU A 181 11.37 -8.44 2.14
N LEU A 182 10.22 -7.85 1.81
CA LEU A 182 10.17 -6.58 1.10
C LEU A 182 10.81 -5.45 1.92
N LEU A 183 10.51 -5.34 3.21
CA LEU A 183 11.16 -4.40 4.12
C LEU A 183 12.66 -4.69 4.29
N SER A 184 13.05 -5.96 4.35
CA SER A 184 14.47 -6.35 4.42
C SER A 184 15.23 -5.95 3.15
N LEU A 185 14.58 -6.03 1.99
CA LEU A 185 15.19 -5.60 0.74
C LEU A 185 15.39 -4.06 0.71
N PHE A 186 14.44 -3.29 1.25
CA PHE A 186 14.62 -1.85 1.44
C PHE A 186 15.77 -1.57 2.44
N GLU A 187 15.82 -2.27 3.57
CA GLU A 187 16.90 -2.15 4.57
C GLU A 187 18.29 -2.35 3.94
N ASN A 188 18.46 -3.41 3.16
CA ASN A 188 19.73 -3.75 2.52
C ASN A 188 20.14 -2.74 1.44
N ASN A 189 19.19 -1.96 0.91
CA ASN A 189 19.42 -1.01 -0.18
C ASN A 189 19.30 0.46 0.25
N ILE A 190 19.28 0.78 1.55
CA ILE A 190 19.25 2.16 2.06
C ILE A 190 20.36 2.99 1.42
N ASN A 191 21.61 2.51 1.50
CA ASN A 191 22.76 3.21 0.94
C ASN A 191 22.68 3.37 -0.58
N THR A 192 22.14 2.38 -1.30
CA THR A 192 21.91 2.45 -2.76
C THR A 192 20.96 3.58 -3.12
N ILE A 193 19.90 3.75 -2.34
CA ILE A 193 18.93 4.82 -2.56
C ILE A 193 19.51 6.17 -2.13
N GLU A 194 20.25 6.25 -1.02
CA GLU A 194 20.90 7.47 -0.55
C GLU A 194 21.99 7.95 -1.49
N ASP A 195 22.78 7.04 -2.08
CA ASP A 195 23.81 7.37 -3.08
C ASP A 195 23.22 8.09 -4.30
N LEU A 196 21.94 7.86 -4.64
CA LEU A 196 21.26 8.60 -5.71
C LEU A 196 21.17 10.11 -5.41
N PHE A 197 21.12 10.47 -4.12
CA PHE A 197 20.97 11.85 -3.65
C PHE A 197 22.28 12.46 -3.13
N ASP A 198 23.38 11.71 -3.17
CA ASP A 198 24.67 12.19 -2.71
C ASP A 198 25.19 13.34 -3.60
N ILE A 199 25.82 14.34 -3.00
CA ILE A 199 26.29 15.54 -3.74
C ILE A 199 27.38 15.18 -4.77
N LYS A 200 28.23 14.19 -4.48
CA LYS A 200 29.38 13.83 -5.35
C LYS A 200 29.05 12.67 -6.27
N LYS A 201 28.43 11.62 -5.74
CA LYS A 201 28.15 10.36 -6.45
C LYS A 201 26.77 10.36 -7.10
N GLY A 202 25.82 11.06 -6.52
CA GLY A 202 24.44 11.08 -6.93
C GLY A 202 24.15 11.97 -8.14
N VAL A 203 22.86 12.06 -8.46
CA VAL A 203 22.32 12.84 -9.57
C VAL A 203 21.36 13.91 -9.09
N LEU A 204 21.32 15.03 -9.81
CA LEU A 204 20.24 16.01 -9.61
C LEU A 204 18.98 15.48 -10.29
N VAL A 205 17.93 15.15 -9.49
CA VAL A 205 16.70 14.60 -10.04
C VAL A 205 15.98 15.62 -10.93
N MET A 206 15.90 16.88 -10.47
CA MET A 206 15.17 17.96 -11.14
C MET A 206 16.11 18.73 -12.09
N VAL A 207 16.58 18.05 -13.16
CA VAL A 207 17.38 18.68 -14.24
C VAL A 207 16.49 19.32 -15.29
N ASP A 208 17.07 20.22 -16.12
CA ASP A 208 16.36 20.92 -17.19
C ASP A 208 15.92 19.97 -18.32
N ASP A 209 16.73 18.96 -18.65
CA ASP A 209 16.35 17.94 -19.62
C ASP A 209 15.17 17.12 -19.13
N ILE A 210 14.03 17.31 -19.79
CA ILE A 210 12.74 16.71 -19.44
C ILE A 210 12.81 15.17 -19.51
N LYS A 211 13.56 14.59 -20.47
CA LYS A 211 13.64 13.14 -20.63
C LYS A 211 14.44 12.52 -19.49
N ILE A 212 15.56 13.10 -19.14
CA ILE A 212 16.40 12.64 -18.01
C ILE A 212 15.64 12.82 -16.70
N ARG A 213 15.00 13.99 -16.49
CA ARG A 213 14.20 14.27 -15.31
C ARG A 213 13.06 13.24 -15.13
N ASN A 214 12.28 13.00 -16.18
CA ASN A 214 11.17 12.05 -16.09
C ASN A 214 11.67 10.62 -15.85
N ASN A 215 12.80 10.23 -16.47
CA ASN A 215 13.39 8.92 -16.24
C ASN A 215 13.80 8.73 -14.76
N ARG A 216 14.43 9.75 -14.13
CA ARG A 216 14.79 9.76 -12.71
C ARG A 216 13.57 9.77 -11.79
N LEU A 217 12.57 10.57 -12.12
CA LEU A 217 11.31 10.60 -11.36
C LEU A 217 10.57 9.25 -11.44
N ASN A 218 10.61 8.56 -12.58
CA ASN A 218 10.02 7.23 -12.73
C ASN A 218 10.75 6.17 -11.89
N LEU A 219 12.09 6.21 -11.77
CA LEU A 219 12.83 5.36 -10.84
C LEU A 219 12.33 5.55 -9.41
N LEU A 220 12.22 6.80 -8.94
CA LEU A 220 11.72 7.10 -7.61
C LEU A 220 10.26 6.67 -7.43
N SER A 221 9.43 6.84 -8.46
CA SER A 221 8.02 6.44 -8.43
C SER A 221 7.85 4.94 -8.28
N LEU A 222 8.67 4.13 -8.95
CA LEU A 222 8.64 2.68 -8.78
C LEU A 222 9.01 2.27 -7.35
N ILE A 223 10.04 2.87 -6.75
CA ILE A 223 10.40 2.63 -5.35
C ILE A 223 9.23 3.00 -4.42
N ARG A 224 8.61 4.19 -4.61
CA ARG A 224 7.41 4.61 -3.87
C ARG A 224 6.28 3.59 -4.02
N ASN A 225 6.00 3.13 -5.24
CA ASN A 225 4.89 2.22 -5.52
C ASN A 225 5.05 0.89 -4.76
N TYR A 226 6.26 0.34 -4.69
CA TYR A 226 6.56 -0.85 -3.88
C TYR A 226 6.42 -0.57 -2.38
N SER A 227 6.86 0.60 -1.90
CA SER A 227 6.69 0.95 -0.48
C SER A 227 5.21 1.09 -0.09
N LEU A 228 4.38 1.65 -0.97
CA LEU A 228 2.92 1.77 -0.78
C LEU A 228 2.23 0.40 -0.70
N LYS A 229 2.84 -0.68 -1.20
CA LYS A 229 2.32 -2.03 -0.96
C LYS A 229 2.36 -2.43 0.50
N ILE A 230 3.21 -1.83 1.29
CA ILE A 230 3.30 -2.07 2.74
C ILE A 230 2.45 -1.03 3.46
N ALA A 231 2.80 0.24 3.32
CA ALA A 231 2.16 1.39 3.96
C ALA A 231 2.58 2.70 3.28
N ASP A 232 1.86 3.78 3.54
CA ASP A 232 2.34 5.12 3.25
C ASP A 232 3.30 5.60 4.37
N PHE A 233 4.59 5.44 4.14
CA PHE A 233 5.63 5.80 5.11
C PHE A 233 5.70 7.31 5.38
N THR A 234 5.10 8.15 4.52
CA THR A 234 5.05 9.61 4.76
C THR A 234 4.13 10.00 5.90
N LEU A 235 3.22 9.10 6.31
CA LEU A 235 2.25 9.27 7.39
C LEU A 235 2.73 8.70 8.74
N LEU A 236 3.84 7.97 8.75
CA LEU A 236 4.47 7.52 9.98
C LEU A 236 5.27 8.70 10.57
N ASN A 237 5.04 9.01 11.85
CA ASN A 237 5.87 9.98 12.56
C ASN A 237 7.19 9.34 12.95
N SER A 238 8.26 10.10 12.76
CA SER A 238 9.62 9.78 13.23
C SER A 238 9.75 9.97 14.74
#